data_42e730c957bc37e805085492db8ef8be
#
_entry.id   42e730c957bc37e805085492db8ef8be
#
_cell.length_a   1.000
_cell.length_b   1.000
_cell.length_c   1.000
_cell.angle_alpha   90.00
_cell.angle_beta   90.00
_cell.angle_gamma   90.00
#
_symmetry.space_group_name_H-M   'P 1'
#
loop_
_entity.id
_entity.type
_entity.pdbx_description
1 polymer ?
#
loop_
_entity_poly.entity_id
_entity_poly.type
_entity_poly.pdbx_seq_one_letter_code
_entity_poly.pdbx_strand_id
1 'polypeptide(L)'
;MSRTMTRTLALTASAAALAMTMSACSLLSFGPRTSAFSMKVGQCVQLPTGDNITDLETTDCSALHDAEVFHLTQVTEDERPSDSELEDMGGDACLAAFEGYVGIPYEVSELDYTILYPSPGSWEQGDREIICFIISGEGTDTQLSGSMKGSNK
;
A
#
# COMPACT_ATOMS: atom_id res chain seq x y z
N MET A 1 46.07 64.87 -49.79
CA MET A 1 44.78 65.07 -49.03
C MET A 1 44.07 63.75 -48.98
N SER A 2 44.27 62.98 -47.88
CA SER A 2 43.81 61.66 -47.71
C SER A 2 42.70 61.62 -46.66
N ARG A 3 41.51 61.14 -47.05
CA ARG A 3 40.38 60.96 -46.11
C ARG A 3 40.27 59.52 -45.77
N THR A 4 40.62 59.17 -44.57
CA THR A 4 40.45 57.84 -43.98
C THR A 4 39.01 57.70 -43.56
N MET A 5 38.32 56.66 -44.15
CA MET A 5 36.99 56.32 -43.79
C MET A 5 37.05 55.14 -42.78
N THR A 6 36.71 55.38 -41.57
CA THR A 6 36.63 54.41 -40.50
C THR A 6 35.27 53.74 -40.60
N ARG A 7 35.26 52.39 -40.89
CA ARG A 7 34.06 51.58 -40.87
C ARG A 7 33.91 50.94 -39.47
N THR A 8 32.90 51.38 -38.76
CA THR A 8 32.48 50.75 -37.53
C THR A 8 31.66 49.49 -37.84
N LEU A 9 32.18 48.31 -37.45
CA LEU A 9 31.41 47.05 -37.43
C LEU A 9 30.53 47.03 -36.20
N ALA A 10 29.23 47.00 -36.40
CA ALA A 10 28.27 46.69 -35.36
C ALA A 10 28.14 45.16 -35.23
N LEU A 11 28.57 44.63 -34.09
CA LEU A 11 28.28 43.24 -33.70
C LEU A 11 26.88 43.15 -33.12
N THR A 12 25.97 42.52 -33.84
CA THR A 12 24.67 42.12 -33.30
C THR A 12 24.81 40.79 -32.56
N ALA A 13 24.76 40.84 -31.25
CA ALA A 13 24.69 39.67 -30.42
C ALA A 13 23.26 39.09 -30.46
N SER A 14 23.07 38.00 -31.16
CA SER A 14 21.82 37.22 -31.14
C SER A 14 21.77 36.38 -29.87
N ALA A 15 20.97 36.78 -28.90
CA ALA A 15 20.65 35.94 -27.74
C ALA A 15 19.67 34.84 -28.15
N ALA A 16 20.16 33.61 -28.27
CA ALA A 16 19.34 32.42 -28.43
C ALA A 16 18.74 32.06 -27.06
N ALA A 17 17.47 32.36 -26.87
CA ALA A 17 16.72 31.87 -25.71
C ALA A 17 16.46 30.39 -25.88
N LEU A 18 17.19 29.54 -25.13
CA LEU A 18 16.83 28.13 -24.97
C LEU A 18 15.61 28.05 -24.07
N ALA A 19 14.45 27.80 -24.66
CA ALA A 19 13.25 27.38 -23.95
C ALA A 19 13.48 25.95 -23.45
N MET A 20 13.83 25.80 -22.16
CA MET A 20 13.80 24.51 -21.48
C MET A 20 12.35 24.11 -21.28
N THR A 21 11.86 23.22 -22.14
CA THR A 21 10.60 22.52 -21.89
C THR A 21 10.84 21.57 -20.72
N MET A 22 10.42 21.98 -19.54
CA MET A 22 10.29 21.07 -18.41
C MET A 22 9.18 20.06 -18.77
N SER A 23 9.59 18.90 -19.25
CA SER A 23 8.73 17.74 -19.26
C SER A 23 8.36 17.43 -17.81
N ALA A 24 7.16 17.81 -17.42
CA ALA A 24 6.56 17.35 -16.19
C ALA A 24 6.34 15.83 -16.36
N CYS A 25 7.34 15.02 -16.00
CA CYS A 25 7.12 13.65 -15.67
C CYS A 25 6.14 13.67 -14.49
N SER A 26 4.90 13.32 -14.77
CA SER A 26 3.95 12.96 -13.71
C SER A 26 4.59 11.80 -12.95
N LEU A 27 5.28 12.13 -11.86
CA LEU A 27 5.68 11.15 -10.88
C LEU A 27 4.36 10.61 -10.33
N LEU A 28 3.95 9.44 -10.83
CA LEU A 28 3.02 8.59 -10.13
C LEU A 28 3.65 8.37 -8.76
N SER A 29 3.19 9.11 -7.78
CA SER A 29 3.61 8.94 -6.39
C SER A 29 3.02 7.63 -5.92
N PHE A 30 3.78 6.55 -6.15
CA PHE A 30 3.54 5.33 -5.40
C PHE A 30 3.88 5.64 -3.94
N GLY A 31 2.94 5.40 -3.04
CA GLY A 31 3.17 5.53 -1.61
C GLY A 31 4.31 4.60 -1.14
N PRO A 32 4.77 4.73 0.11
CA PRO A 32 5.77 3.84 0.66
C PRO A 32 5.23 2.41 0.62
N ARG A 33 6.07 1.47 0.14
CA ARG A 33 5.74 0.06 0.07
C ARG A 33 6.39 -0.67 1.23
N THR A 34 5.63 -1.55 1.85
CA THR A 34 6.11 -2.43 2.91
C THR A 34 5.99 -3.86 2.43
N SER A 35 7.04 -4.66 2.62
CA SER A 35 6.96 -6.10 2.37
C SER A 35 5.83 -6.71 3.20
N ALA A 36 5.05 -7.61 2.60
CA ALA A 36 4.02 -8.36 3.31
C ALA A 36 4.57 -9.11 4.54
N PHE A 37 5.87 -9.48 4.53
CA PHE A 37 6.56 -10.11 5.66
C PHE A 37 6.91 -9.18 6.83
N SER A 38 6.59 -7.91 6.79
CA SER A 38 6.95 -6.93 7.83
C SER A 38 5.83 -5.97 8.17
N MET A 39 4.60 -6.39 7.97
CA MET A 39 3.41 -5.62 8.31
C MET A 39 3.26 -5.46 9.83
N LYS A 40 2.59 -4.40 10.22
CA LYS A 40 2.32 -4.11 11.64
C LYS A 40 0.85 -3.80 11.84
N VAL A 41 0.32 -4.22 12.98
CA VAL A 41 -1.03 -3.86 13.40
C VAL A 41 -1.21 -2.34 13.40
N GLY A 42 -2.28 -1.86 12.80
CA GLY A 42 -2.61 -0.44 12.65
C GLY A 42 -2.10 0.19 11.35
N GLN A 43 -1.44 -0.57 10.46
CA GLN A 43 -1.06 -0.05 9.14
C GLN A 43 -2.24 -0.10 8.17
N CYS A 44 -2.47 1.02 7.49
CA CYS A 44 -3.45 1.14 6.42
C CYS A 44 -2.76 0.96 5.08
N VAL A 45 -3.41 0.20 4.18
CA VAL A 45 -2.83 -0.25 2.92
C VAL A 45 -3.81 -0.12 1.75
N GLN A 46 -3.23 -0.03 0.54
CA GLN A 46 -3.95 -0.29 -0.69
C GLN A 46 -3.74 -1.76 -1.07
N LEU A 47 -4.81 -2.48 -1.34
CA LEU A 47 -4.75 -3.87 -1.75
C LEU A 47 -4.40 -3.97 -3.24
N PRO A 48 -3.36 -4.73 -3.62
CA PRO A 48 -3.02 -4.91 -5.02
C PRO A 48 -4.05 -5.80 -5.71
N THR A 49 -4.25 -5.57 -6.99
CA THR A 49 -5.02 -6.48 -7.85
C THR A 49 -4.10 -7.61 -8.32
N GLY A 50 -4.40 -8.86 -7.96
CA GLY A 50 -3.67 -10.06 -8.41
C GLY A 50 -3.28 -11.02 -7.29
N ASP A 51 -2.84 -12.22 -7.67
CA ASP A 51 -2.68 -13.37 -6.76
C ASP A 51 -1.31 -13.47 -6.09
N ASN A 52 -0.32 -12.66 -6.50
CA ASN A 52 1.04 -12.68 -5.95
C ASN A 52 1.35 -11.37 -5.24
N ILE A 53 1.03 -11.32 -3.96
CA ILE A 53 1.24 -10.15 -3.12
C ILE A 53 2.59 -10.30 -2.40
N THR A 54 3.60 -9.55 -2.84
CA THR A 54 4.91 -9.47 -2.19
C THR A 54 5.07 -8.20 -1.39
N ASP A 55 4.46 -7.12 -1.85
CA ASP A 55 4.56 -5.78 -1.26
C ASP A 55 3.18 -5.14 -1.23
N LEU A 56 2.88 -4.46 -0.13
CA LEU A 56 1.68 -3.67 0.05
C LEU A 56 2.04 -2.19 0.08
N GLU A 57 1.28 -1.38 -0.64
CA GLU A 57 1.40 0.07 -0.57
C GLU A 57 0.76 0.56 0.72
N THR A 58 1.57 1.14 1.61
CA THR A 58 1.09 1.71 2.87
C THR A 58 0.69 3.16 2.69
N THR A 59 -0.34 3.58 3.41
CA THR A 59 -0.83 4.95 3.41
C THR A 59 -1.18 5.41 4.83
N ASP A 60 -1.38 6.71 4.99
CA ASP A 60 -1.91 7.24 6.24
C ASP A 60 -3.40 6.86 6.37
N CYS A 61 -3.80 6.35 7.54
CA CYS A 61 -5.18 5.93 7.76
C CYS A 61 -6.21 7.07 7.66
N SER A 62 -5.79 8.32 7.74
CA SER A 62 -6.67 9.47 7.47
C SER A 62 -7.01 9.66 5.99
N ALA A 63 -6.21 9.06 5.09
CA ALA A 63 -6.50 8.99 3.67
C ALA A 63 -7.45 7.81 3.36
N LEU A 64 -8.02 7.81 2.15
CA LEU A 64 -8.78 6.67 1.67
C LEU A 64 -7.84 5.47 1.46
N HIS A 65 -8.23 4.31 1.97
CA HIS A 65 -7.45 3.07 1.91
C HIS A 65 -8.37 1.85 1.80
N ASP A 66 -7.85 0.76 1.28
CA ASP A 66 -8.65 -0.44 1.04
C ASP A 66 -8.77 -1.31 2.29
N ALA A 67 -7.70 -1.34 3.11
CA ALA A 67 -7.66 -2.22 4.27
C ALA A 67 -6.75 -1.68 5.39
N GLU A 68 -7.00 -2.15 6.62
CA GLU A 68 -6.17 -1.89 7.80
C GLU A 68 -5.76 -3.20 8.47
N VAL A 69 -4.46 -3.38 8.74
CA VAL A 69 -3.96 -4.54 9.48
C VAL A 69 -4.44 -4.48 10.92
N PHE A 70 -5.22 -5.46 11.37
CA PHE A 70 -5.72 -5.46 12.74
C PHE A 70 -5.19 -6.60 13.61
N HIS A 71 -4.71 -7.69 13.00
CA HIS A 71 -4.11 -8.81 13.73
C HIS A 71 -3.06 -9.50 12.87
N LEU A 72 -2.08 -10.10 13.54
CA LEU A 72 -1.03 -10.92 12.94
C LEU A 72 -0.93 -12.22 13.75
N THR A 73 -0.87 -13.35 13.09
CA THR A 73 -0.65 -14.64 13.73
C THR A 73 0.38 -15.47 12.97
N GLN A 74 1.06 -16.39 13.67
CA GLN A 74 2.12 -17.21 13.08
C GLN A 74 1.65 -18.65 12.90
N VAL A 75 1.95 -19.20 11.74
CA VAL A 75 1.81 -20.62 11.46
C VAL A 75 3.00 -21.34 12.09
N THR A 76 2.74 -22.32 12.94
CA THR A 76 3.77 -23.00 13.76
C THR A 76 4.17 -24.37 13.20
N GLU A 77 3.51 -24.82 12.15
CA GLU A 77 3.74 -26.08 11.47
C GLU A 77 5.09 -26.07 10.74
N ASP A 78 5.80 -27.20 10.76
CA ASP A 78 7.09 -27.34 10.06
C ASP A 78 6.91 -27.39 8.54
N GLU A 79 5.83 -28.00 8.06
CA GLU A 79 5.43 -28.08 6.66
C GLU A 79 4.30 -27.07 6.40
N ARG A 80 4.31 -26.46 5.21
CA ARG A 80 3.25 -25.52 4.83
C ARG A 80 1.90 -26.24 4.78
N PRO A 81 0.91 -25.81 5.58
CA PRO A 81 -0.47 -26.31 5.46
C PRO A 81 -1.04 -26.04 4.07
N SER A 82 -2.09 -26.76 3.71
CA SER A 82 -2.86 -26.49 2.51
C SER A 82 -3.51 -25.09 2.59
N ASP A 83 -3.86 -24.53 1.43
CA ASP A 83 -4.53 -23.21 1.38
C ASP A 83 -5.82 -23.19 2.21
N SER A 84 -6.61 -24.29 2.17
CA SER A 84 -7.83 -24.41 2.98
C SER A 84 -7.54 -24.40 4.48
N GLU A 85 -6.48 -25.07 4.92
CA GLU A 85 -6.10 -25.07 6.34
C GLU A 85 -5.60 -23.69 6.77
N LEU A 86 -4.85 -22.99 5.90
CA LEU A 86 -4.40 -21.62 6.18
C LEU A 86 -5.56 -20.61 6.20
N GLU A 87 -6.57 -20.81 5.35
CA GLU A 87 -7.82 -20.03 5.37
C GLU A 87 -8.59 -20.24 6.67
N ASP A 88 -8.76 -21.49 7.11
CA ASP A 88 -9.44 -21.81 8.36
C ASP A 88 -8.68 -21.24 9.58
N MET A 89 -7.35 -21.43 9.64
CA MET A 89 -6.50 -20.88 10.71
C MET A 89 -6.58 -19.36 10.76
N GLY A 90 -6.49 -18.70 9.61
CA GLY A 90 -6.59 -17.25 9.50
C GLY A 90 -7.98 -16.74 9.87
N GLY A 91 -9.03 -17.39 9.36
CA GLY A 91 -10.41 -17.06 9.68
C GLY A 91 -10.69 -17.08 11.19
N ASP A 92 -10.28 -18.16 11.86
CA ASP A 92 -10.46 -18.32 13.31
C ASP A 92 -9.67 -17.25 14.10
N ALA A 93 -8.41 -17.01 13.73
CA ALA A 93 -7.56 -16.02 14.41
C ALA A 93 -8.08 -14.58 14.21
N CYS A 94 -8.49 -14.25 12.99
CA CYS A 94 -9.01 -12.92 12.67
C CYS A 94 -10.35 -12.67 13.37
N LEU A 95 -11.28 -13.63 13.32
CA LEU A 95 -12.55 -13.51 14.02
C LEU A 95 -12.36 -13.32 15.52
N ALA A 96 -11.48 -14.09 16.15
CA ALA A 96 -11.19 -13.98 17.57
C ALA A 96 -10.57 -12.62 17.98
N ALA A 97 -9.83 -11.98 17.07
CA ALA A 97 -9.18 -10.69 17.34
C ALA A 97 -10.07 -9.48 17.01
N PHE A 98 -11.11 -9.66 16.22
CA PHE A 98 -11.91 -8.58 15.61
C PHE A 98 -12.53 -7.65 16.65
N GLU A 99 -13.30 -8.18 17.59
CA GLU A 99 -13.98 -7.38 18.62
C GLU A 99 -12.96 -6.57 19.46
N GLY A 100 -11.85 -7.19 19.82
CA GLY A 100 -10.78 -6.51 20.58
C GLY A 100 -10.15 -5.33 19.86
N TYR A 101 -10.21 -5.33 18.53
CA TYR A 101 -9.67 -4.24 17.72
C TYR A 101 -10.73 -3.20 17.36
N VAL A 102 -11.87 -3.60 16.83
CA VAL A 102 -12.95 -2.71 16.34
C VAL A 102 -13.78 -2.15 17.49
N GLY A 103 -13.99 -2.93 18.56
CA GLY A 103 -14.76 -2.53 19.74
C GLY A 103 -16.18 -3.07 19.79
N ILE A 104 -16.65 -3.78 18.76
CA ILE A 104 -17.93 -4.49 18.71
C ILE A 104 -17.75 -5.87 18.07
N PRO A 105 -18.63 -6.85 18.37
CA PRO A 105 -18.61 -8.16 17.74
C PRO A 105 -18.77 -8.08 16.23
N TYR A 106 -18.09 -9.01 15.53
CA TYR A 106 -18.12 -9.10 14.07
C TYR A 106 -19.53 -9.18 13.49
N GLU A 107 -20.41 -9.97 14.12
CA GLU A 107 -21.78 -10.26 13.63
C GLU A 107 -22.69 -9.03 13.57
N VAL A 108 -22.31 -7.95 14.26
CA VAL A 108 -23.09 -6.70 14.27
C VAL A 108 -22.31 -5.51 13.68
N SER A 109 -21.12 -5.77 13.14
CA SER A 109 -20.25 -4.78 12.53
C SER A 109 -20.69 -4.45 11.10
N GLU A 110 -20.44 -3.19 10.69
CA GLU A 110 -20.52 -2.77 9.27
C GLU A 110 -19.23 -3.09 8.50
N LEU A 111 -18.22 -3.62 9.19
CA LEU A 111 -16.91 -3.98 8.62
C LEU A 111 -16.85 -5.48 8.38
N ASP A 112 -15.97 -5.86 7.48
CA ASP A 112 -15.61 -7.24 7.20
C ASP A 112 -14.10 -7.42 7.35
N TYR A 113 -13.60 -8.63 7.17
CA TYR A 113 -12.18 -8.89 7.16
C TYR A 113 -11.78 -9.81 6.01
N THR A 114 -10.52 -9.69 5.61
CA THR A 114 -9.88 -10.62 4.69
C THR A 114 -8.51 -11.02 5.27
N ILE A 115 -7.95 -12.08 4.72
CA ILE A 115 -6.68 -12.64 5.17
C ILE A 115 -5.66 -12.69 4.05
N LEU A 116 -4.40 -12.54 4.41
CA LEU A 116 -3.26 -12.89 3.58
C LEU A 116 -2.43 -13.92 4.33
N TYR A 117 -2.16 -15.04 3.69
CA TYR A 117 -1.38 -16.14 4.26
C TYR A 117 -0.18 -16.50 3.38
N PRO A 118 0.83 -17.22 3.92
CA PRO A 118 2.03 -17.55 3.18
C PRO A 118 1.75 -18.35 1.91
N SER A 119 2.21 -17.84 0.77
CA SER A 119 2.23 -18.59 -0.49
C SER A 119 3.29 -19.71 -0.43
N PRO A 120 3.27 -20.72 -1.31
CA PRO A 120 4.35 -21.69 -1.38
C PRO A 120 5.74 -21.05 -1.53
N GLY A 121 5.84 -20.01 -2.37
CA GLY A 121 7.11 -19.31 -2.61
C GLY A 121 7.58 -18.47 -1.43
N SER A 122 6.68 -17.82 -0.69
CA SER A 122 7.05 -17.06 0.50
C SER A 122 7.38 -17.98 1.68
N TRP A 123 6.68 -19.12 1.80
CA TRP A 123 6.97 -20.14 2.79
C TRP A 123 8.40 -20.67 2.69
N GLU A 124 8.89 -20.92 1.48
CA GLU A 124 10.30 -21.34 1.22
C GLU A 124 11.29 -20.26 1.66
N GLN A 125 10.89 -19.00 1.71
CA GLN A 125 11.68 -17.88 2.18
C GLN A 125 11.55 -17.63 3.69
N GLY A 126 10.79 -18.47 4.40
CA GLY A 126 10.62 -18.40 5.84
C GLY A 126 9.40 -17.63 6.33
N ASP A 127 8.48 -17.23 5.41
CA ASP A 127 7.22 -16.63 5.79
C ASP A 127 6.32 -17.63 6.52
N ARG A 128 5.78 -17.20 7.63
CA ARG A 128 4.89 -17.97 8.52
C ARG A 128 3.71 -17.13 9.01
N GLU A 129 3.60 -15.88 8.51
CA GLU A 129 2.66 -14.93 9.07
C GLU A 129 1.35 -14.94 8.29
N ILE A 130 0.24 -15.05 9.01
CA ILE A 130 -1.10 -14.76 8.50
C ILE A 130 -1.45 -13.35 8.97
N ILE A 131 -1.87 -12.52 8.02
CA ILE A 131 -2.22 -11.12 8.24
C ILE A 131 -3.74 -10.97 8.12
N CYS A 132 -4.34 -10.40 9.16
CA CYS A 132 -5.76 -10.07 9.18
C CYS A 132 -5.95 -8.60 8.81
N PHE A 133 -6.71 -8.35 7.76
CA PHE A 133 -7.08 -7.01 7.31
C PHE A 133 -8.55 -6.74 7.56
N ILE A 134 -8.86 -5.59 8.15
CA ILE A 134 -10.22 -5.03 8.12
C ILE A 134 -10.44 -4.39 6.75
N ILE A 135 -11.60 -4.65 6.19
CA ILE A 135 -12.10 -4.06 4.95
C ILE A 135 -13.52 -3.51 5.18
N SER A 136 -14.06 -2.79 4.22
CA SER A 136 -15.47 -2.41 4.22
C SER A 136 -16.37 -3.65 4.14
N GLY A 137 -17.46 -3.71 4.86
CA GLY A 137 -18.48 -4.77 4.71
C GLY A 137 -19.18 -4.78 3.34
N GLU A 138 -18.98 -3.73 2.54
CA GLU A 138 -19.37 -3.70 1.13
C GLU A 138 -18.31 -4.32 0.20
N GLY A 139 -17.23 -4.83 0.78
CA GLY A 139 -16.13 -5.46 0.07
C GLY A 139 -14.95 -4.52 -0.22
N THR A 140 -13.92 -5.05 -0.89
CA THR A 140 -12.67 -4.35 -1.16
C THR A 140 -12.78 -3.21 -2.18
N ASP A 141 -13.90 -3.11 -2.89
CA ASP A 141 -14.16 -2.01 -3.84
C ASP A 141 -14.56 -0.71 -3.14
N THR A 142 -14.92 -0.78 -1.84
CA THR A 142 -15.29 0.39 -1.02
C THR A 142 -14.16 0.72 -0.05
N GLN A 143 -13.60 1.92 -0.18
CA GLN A 143 -12.48 2.35 0.65
C GLN A 143 -12.91 2.80 2.05
N LEU A 144 -12.06 2.52 3.01
CA LEU A 144 -12.15 3.00 4.38
C LEU A 144 -11.54 4.41 4.52
N SER A 145 -11.94 5.14 5.55
CA SER A 145 -11.35 6.43 5.94
C SER A 145 -11.28 6.53 7.46
N GLY A 146 -10.13 6.83 7.97
CA GLY A 146 -9.83 6.77 9.40
C GLY A 146 -9.45 5.36 9.86
N SER A 147 -8.78 5.24 11.00
CA SER A 147 -8.50 3.92 11.58
C SER A 147 -9.76 3.26 12.10
N MET A 148 -9.86 1.96 11.91
CA MET A 148 -10.98 1.13 12.41
C MET A 148 -10.77 0.70 13.86
N LYS A 149 -9.62 0.98 14.45
CA LYS A 149 -9.34 0.68 15.85
C LYS A 149 -10.26 1.44 16.79
N GLY A 150 -11.10 0.70 17.51
CA GLY A 150 -12.09 1.28 18.43
C GLY A 150 -13.18 2.11 17.74
N SER A 151 -13.41 1.90 16.46
CA SER A 151 -14.42 2.64 15.67
C SER A 151 -15.86 2.32 16.07
N ASN A 152 -16.10 1.13 16.62
CA ASN A 152 -17.42 0.59 16.93
C ASN A 152 -18.38 0.58 15.72
N LYS A 153 -17.82 0.34 14.53
CA LYS A 153 -18.57 0.23 13.26
C LYS A 153 -19.00 -1.18 12.97
#